data_7b56fc65098a1601779a3760a1dc315f
#
_entry.id   7b56fc65098a1601779a3760a1dc315f
#
_cell.length_a   1.000
_cell.length_b   1.000
_cell.length_c   1.000
_cell.angle_alpha   90.00
_cell.angle_beta   90.00
_cell.angle_gamma   90.00
#
_symmetry.space_group_name_H-M   'P 1'
#
loop_
_entity.id
_entity.type
_entity.pdbx_description
1 polymer ?
#
loop_
_entity_poly.entity_id
_entity_poly.type
_entity_poly.pdbx_seq_one_letter_code
_entity_poly.pdbx_strand_id
1 'polypeptide(L)'
;MRTIIYKSKLADRDAFEAKLSHLDYDFGPVYWQHNRVFVPKNYQNHNNYPRMILRIEMKAVDRPAKYDLICKRHIEDSGVTISHVTQVRDYAEAANILLQLGFVMQAEIPRRRQSLEINKNTRVYIDQIDNQKEDFVKIEITLDDNEKVGEGQRKLEGILAEFGLTKNERLKETYADLA
;
A
#
# COMPACT_ATOMS: atom_id res chain seq x y z
N MET A 1 1.10 -4.66 -13.25
CA MET A 1 1.70 -3.40 -12.77
C MET A 1 2.88 -3.72 -11.87
N ARG A 2 4.04 -3.12 -12.11
CA ARG A 2 5.27 -3.27 -11.29
C ARG A 2 5.44 -2.01 -10.45
N THR A 3 5.65 -2.14 -9.14
CA THR A 3 5.80 -0.99 -8.24
C THR A 3 6.99 -1.17 -7.30
N ILE A 4 7.70 -0.09 -7.02
CA ILE A 4 8.62 0.01 -5.89
C ILE A 4 7.86 0.65 -4.75
N ILE A 5 7.97 0.05 -3.57
CA ILE A 5 7.25 0.50 -2.39
C ILE A 5 8.24 0.81 -1.27
N TYR A 6 8.13 1.99 -0.71
CA TYR A 6 8.74 2.39 0.55
C TYR A 6 7.64 2.56 1.59
N LYS A 7 7.92 2.19 2.83
CA LYS A 7 7.08 2.45 3.99
C LYS A 7 7.97 2.74 5.18
N SER A 8 7.56 3.69 6.00
CA SER A 8 8.15 3.92 7.33
C SER A 8 7.08 4.37 8.31
N LYS A 9 7.40 4.28 9.60
CA LYS A 9 6.63 4.99 10.62
C LYS A 9 6.83 6.48 10.45
N LEU A 10 5.81 7.25 10.80
CA LEU A 10 5.83 8.70 10.76
C LEU A 10 5.80 9.22 12.20
N ALA A 11 6.93 9.76 12.65
CA ALA A 11 7.08 10.19 14.03
C ALA A 11 6.23 11.43 14.36
N ASP A 12 6.13 12.37 13.40
CA ASP A 12 5.35 13.59 13.50
C ASP A 12 4.66 13.86 12.17
N ARG A 13 3.36 13.58 12.15
CA ARG A 13 2.52 13.75 10.96
C ARG A 13 2.38 15.22 10.57
N ASP A 14 2.09 16.08 11.54
CA ASP A 14 1.80 17.48 11.28
C ASP A 14 3.04 18.19 10.71
N ALA A 15 4.21 17.90 11.26
CA ALA A 15 5.48 18.40 10.75
C ALA A 15 5.77 17.88 9.33
N PHE A 16 5.43 16.61 9.04
CA PHE A 16 5.60 16.03 7.72
C PHE A 16 4.65 16.67 6.70
N GLU A 17 3.37 16.81 7.01
CA GLU A 17 2.39 17.48 6.14
C GLU A 17 2.76 18.94 5.89
N ALA A 18 3.15 19.69 6.93
CA ALA A 18 3.61 21.08 6.80
C ALA A 18 4.84 21.19 5.88
N LYS A 19 5.81 20.29 6.02
CA LYS A 19 6.97 20.25 5.13
C LYS A 19 6.58 20.03 3.67
N LEU A 20 5.67 19.10 3.40
CA LEU A 20 5.23 18.84 2.03
C LEU A 20 4.44 20.00 1.45
N SER A 21 3.61 20.67 2.26
CA SER A 21 2.88 21.86 1.82
C SER A 21 3.83 23.02 1.46
N HIS A 22 4.97 23.17 2.16
CA HIS A 22 6.01 24.14 1.76
C HIS A 22 6.71 23.79 0.43
N LEU A 23 6.57 22.56 -0.03
CA LEU A 23 7.05 22.08 -1.34
C LEU A 23 5.94 22.06 -2.40
N ASP A 24 4.82 22.73 -2.14
CA ASP A 24 3.62 22.75 -2.97
C ASP A 24 2.96 21.37 -3.19
N TYR A 25 3.11 20.48 -2.21
CA TYR A 25 2.46 19.16 -2.20
C TYR A 25 1.39 19.08 -1.12
N ASP A 26 0.13 18.97 -1.51
CA ASP A 26 -0.98 18.84 -0.58
C ASP A 26 -1.66 17.48 -0.67
N PHE A 27 -1.94 16.89 0.50
CA PHE A 27 -2.71 15.67 0.59
C PHE A 27 -4.19 15.92 0.32
N GLY A 28 -4.80 15.01 -0.42
CA GLY A 28 -6.25 14.97 -0.59
C GLY A 28 -7.00 14.63 0.71
N PRO A 29 -8.34 14.61 0.66
CA PRO A 29 -9.15 14.30 1.82
C PRO A 29 -8.89 12.89 2.37
N VAL A 30 -9.10 12.74 3.67
CA VAL A 30 -9.06 11.43 4.34
C VAL A 30 -10.18 10.55 3.80
N TYR A 31 -9.87 9.30 3.50
CA TYR A 31 -10.84 8.28 3.15
C TYR A 31 -10.59 6.98 3.91
N TRP A 32 -11.63 6.18 4.02
CA TRP A 32 -11.55 4.90 4.71
C TRP A 32 -11.23 3.77 3.73
N GLN A 33 -10.38 2.85 4.17
CA GLN A 33 -10.02 1.67 3.41
C GLN A 33 -9.87 0.46 4.34
N HIS A 34 -10.46 -0.66 3.96
CA HIS A 34 -10.33 -1.92 4.68
C HIS A 34 -9.79 -3.01 3.74
N ASN A 35 -8.69 -3.61 4.13
CA ASN A 35 -8.10 -4.74 3.41
C ASN A 35 -8.25 -6.01 4.24
N ARG A 36 -8.82 -7.06 3.63
CA ARG A 36 -8.68 -8.44 4.11
C ARG A 36 -7.58 -9.11 3.32
N VAL A 37 -6.57 -9.62 4.01
CA VAL A 37 -5.41 -10.27 3.39
C VAL A 37 -5.57 -11.78 3.51
N PHE A 38 -5.51 -12.47 2.37
CA PHE A 38 -5.63 -13.92 2.27
C PHE A 38 -4.32 -14.51 1.74
N VAL A 39 -3.94 -15.64 2.30
CA VAL A 39 -2.75 -16.39 1.92
C VAL A 39 -3.11 -17.87 1.71
N PRO A 40 -2.34 -18.63 0.93
CA PRO A 40 -2.54 -20.09 0.83
C PRO A 40 -2.45 -20.76 2.21
N LYS A 41 -3.22 -21.80 2.46
CA LYS A 41 -3.25 -22.52 3.75
C LYS A 41 -1.87 -22.96 4.26
N ASN A 42 -0.95 -23.29 3.36
CA ASN A 42 0.42 -23.70 3.68
C ASN A 42 1.43 -22.55 3.57
N TYR A 43 0.97 -21.32 3.69
CA TYR A 43 1.80 -20.13 3.62
C TYR A 43 2.86 -20.15 4.74
N GLN A 44 4.09 -20.31 4.33
CA GLN A 44 5.25 -20.10 5.20
C GLN A 44 5.77 -18.71 4.84
N ASN A 45 5.67 -17.77 5.70
CA ASN A 45 5.97 -16.33 5.57
C ASN A 45 7.13 -15.95 4.60
N HIS A 46 7.11 -16.52 3.40
CA HIS A 46 8.04 -16.24 2.33
C HIS A 46 7.49 -15.12 1.46
N ASN A 47 8.26 -14.07 1.32
CA ASN A 47 7.90 -12.85 0.57
C ASN A 47 7.53 -13.14 -0.90
N ASN A 48 7.92 -14.28 -1.45
CA ASN A 48 7.66 -14.67 -2.84
C ASN A 48 6.26 -15.24 -3.13
N TYR A 49 5.48 -15.58 -2.10
CA TYR A 49 4.12 -16.08 -2.31
C TYR A 49 3.16 -14.94 -2.63
N PRO A 50 2.24 -15.12 -3.59
CA PRO A 50 1.20 -14.14 -3.85
C PRO A 50 0.25 -14.05 -2.65
N ARG A 51 -0.06 -12.82 -2.25
CA ARG A 51 -1.13 -12.52 -1.29
C ARG A 51 -2.34 -12.02 -2.06
N MET A 52 -3.53 -12.50 -1.72
CA MET A 52 -4.78 -11.97 -2.23
C MET A 52 -5.32 -10.95 -1.24
N ILE A 53 -5.73 -9.80 -1.73
CA ILE A 53 -6.28 -8.73 -0.90
C ILE A 53 -7.66 -8.39 -1.43
N LEU A 54 -8.67 -8.55 -0.58
CA LEU A 54 -9.98 -7.96 -0.81
C LEU A 54 -10.02 -6.60 -0.13
N ARG A 55 -10.25 -5.56 -0.92
CA ARG A 55 -10.27 -4.17 -0.47
C ARG A 55 -11.66 -3.58 -0.58
N ILE A 56 -12.08 -2.91 0.49
CA ILE A 56 -13.18 -1.95 0.48
C ILE A 56 -12.56 -0.56 0.55
N GLU A 57 -12.98 0.35 -0.31
CA GLU A 57 -12.57 1.75 -0.29
C GLU A 57 -13.80 2.65 -0.31
N MET A 58 -13.91 3.55 0.66
CA MET A 58 -14.96 4.56 0.76
C MET A 58 -14.32 5.95 0.78
N LYS A 59 -14.43 6.68 -0.32
CA LYS A 59 -13.84 8.03 -0.47
C LYS A 59 -14.73 9.14 0.05
N ALA A 60 -16.04 8.94 0.05
CA ALA A 60 -17.02 9.88 0.59
C ALA A 60 -18.27 9.11 1.03
N VAL A 61 -19.02 9.72 1.96
CA VAL A 61 -20.23 9.09 2.52
C VAL A 61 -21.34 8.93 1.48
N ASP A 62 -21.40 9.82 0.52
CA ASP A 62 -22.39 9.87 -0.56
C ASP A 62 -22.01 9.04 -1.80
N ARG A 63 -20.87 8.41 -1.80
CA ARG A 63 -20.39 7.57 -2.91
C ARG A 63 -20.43 6.09 -2.54
N PRO A 64 -20.81 5.22 -3.47
CA PRO A 64 -20.77 3.78 -3.23
C PRO A 64 -19.35 3.31 -2.93
N ALA A 65 -19.23 2.36 -2.02
CA ALA A 65 -17.97 1.71 -1.75
C ALA A 65 -17.44 1.01 -3.02
N LYS A 66 -16.13 1.09 -3.21
CA LYS A 66 -15.44 0.36 -4.27
C LYS A 66 -14.85 -0.92 -3.68
N TYR A 67 -15.03 -2.03 -4.39
CA TYR A 67 -14.48 -3.33 -4.02
C TYR A 67 -13.45 -3.79 -5.03
N ASP A 68 -12.23 -4.05 -4.58
CA ASP A 68 -11.13 -4.54 -5.42
C ASP A 68 -10.64 -5.90 -4.91
N LEU A 69 -10.41 -6.82 -5.83
CA LEU A 69 -9.61 -8.02 -5.62
C LEU A 69 -8.22 -7.76 -6.18
N ILE A 70 -7.21 -7.91 -5.33
CA ILE A 70 -5.83 -7.58 -5.65
C ILE A 70 -4.96 -8.80 -5.38
N CYS A 71 -4.22 -9.24 -6.39
CA CYS A 71 -3.13 -10.21 -6.21
C CYS A 71 -1.81 -9.46 -6.13
N LYS A 72 -1.06 -9.64 -5.06
CA LYS A 72 0.26 -9.02 -4.87
C LYS A 72 1.33 -10.07 -4.66
N ARG A 73 2.45 -9.92 -5.37
CA ARG A 73 3.67 -10.71 -5.18
C ARG A 73 4.86 -9.77 -5.06
N HIS A 74 5.60 -9.90 -3.99
CA HIS A 74 6.87 -9.19 -3.81
C HIS A 74 8.01 -10.02 -4.39
N ILE A 75 8.94 -9.39 -5.11
CA ILE A 75 10.13 -10.02 -5.67
C ILE A 75 11.32 -9.54 -4.82
N GLU A 76 11.80 -10.39 -3.92
CA GLU A 76 12.80 -10.03 -2.91
C GLU A 76 14.07 -9.41 -3.49
N ASP A 77 14.67 -10.06 -4.46
CA ASP A 77 15.96 -9.64 -5.04
C ASP A 77 15.91 -8.27 -5.73
N SER A 78 14.74 -7.87 -6.22
CA SER A 78 14.56 -6.60 -6.92
C SER A 78 13.89 -5.52 -6.10
N GLY A 79 13.26 -5.86 -4.96
CA GLY A 79 12.43 -4.94 -4.18
C GLY A 79 11.17 -4.46 -4.91
N VAL A 80 10.79 -5.14 -5.98
CA VAL A 80 9.61 -4.82 -6.79
C VAL A 80 8.41 -5.63 -6.33
N THR A 81 7.25 -4.98 -6.29
CA THR A 81 5.96 -5.65 -6.09
C THR A 81 5.21 -5.71 -7.41
N ILE A 82 4.80 -6.90 -7.80
CA ILE A 82 3.89 -7.13 -8.92
C ILE A 82 2.46 -7.15 -8.38
N SER A 83 1.57 -6.37 -8.99
CA SER A 83 0.16 -6.31 -8.60
C SER A 83 -0.76 -6.48 -9.80
N HIS A 84 -1.80 -7.31 -9.62
CA HIS A 84 -2.95 -7.41 -10.52
C HIS A 84 -4.18 -6.98 -9.74
N VAL A 85 -5.00 -6.11 -10.32
CA VAL A 85 -6.17 -5.53 -9.65
C VAL A 85 -7.39 -5.70 -10.55
N THR A 86 -8.47 -6.18 -10.00
CA THR A 86 -9.79 -6.19 -10.66
C THR A 86 -10.87 -5.75 -9.68
N GLN A 87 -11.92 -5.14 -10.19
CA GLN A 87 -13.10 -4.82 -9.39
C GLN A 87 -14.00 -6.05 -9.24
N VAL A 88 -14.58 -6.19 -8.06
CA VAL A 88 -15.59 -7.22 -7.78
C VAL A 88 -16.91 -6.54 -7.42
N ARG A 89 -18.04 -7.18 -7.77
CA ARG A 89 -19.36 -6.65 -7.45
C ARG A 89 -19.80 -7.06 -6.06
N ASP A 90 -19.51 -8.30 -5.70
CA ASP A 90 -19.89 -8.91 -4.43
C ASP A 90 -18.61 -9.24 -3.64
N TYR A 91 -18.44 -8.50 -2.57
CA TYR A 91 -17.28 -8.64 -1.69
C TYR A 91 -17.33 -9.94 -0.89
N ALA A 92 -18.52 -10.32 -0.40
CA ALA A 92 -18.68 -11.52 0.40
C ALA A 92 -18.46 -12.78 -0.43
N GLU A 93 -19.00 -12.79 -1.65
CA GLU A 93 -18.83 -13.93 -2.56
C GLU A 93 -17.37 -14.05 -3.02
N ALA A 94 -16.69 -12.95 -3.28
CA ALA A 94 -15.26 -13.00 -3.60
C ALA A 94 -14.42 -13.57 -2.43
N ALA A 95 -14.78 -13.27 -1.17
CA ALA A 95 -14.15 -13.89 -0.01
C ALA A 95 -14.42 -15.40 0.07
N ASN A 96 -15.68 -15.82 -0.17
CA ASN A 96 -16.06 -17.23 -0.18
C ASN A 96 -15.29 -18.01 -1.25
N ILE A 97 -15.14 -17.45 -2.45
CA ILE A 97 -14.36 -18.07 -3.52
C ILE A 97 -12.90 -18.29 -3.08
N LEU A 98 -12.27 -17.29 -2.47
CA LEU A 98 -10.89 -17.43 -1.96
C LEU A 98 -10.79 -18.56 -0.92
N LEU A 99 -11.74 -18.65 0.01
CA LEU A 99 -11.77 -19.71 1.02
C LEU A 99 -11.93 -21.09 0.38
N GLN A 100 -12.82 -21.23 -0.62
CA GLN A 100 -13.01 -22.47 -1.36
C GLN A 100 -11.78 -22.88 -2.19
N LEU A 101 -10.98 -21.91 -2.65
CA LEU A 101 -9.71 -22.16 -3.32
C LEU A 101 -8.58 -22.53 -2.35
N GLY A 102 -8.86 -22.65 -1.05
CA GLY A 102 -7.87 -23.05 -0.04
C GLY A 102 -7.02 -21.91 0.52
N PHE A 103 -7.45 -20.66 0.32
CA PHE A 103 -6.85 -19.52 1.01
C PHE A 103 -7.42 -19.41 2.43
N VAL A 104 -6.63 -18.85 3.33
CA VAL A 104 -7.06 -18.50 4.69
C VAL A 104 -6.84 -17.01 4.92
N MET A 105 -7.69 -16.39 5.71
CA MET A 105 -7.52 -14.99 6.07
C MET A 105 -6.36 -14.86 7.06
N GLN A 106 -5.36 -14.07 6.70
CA GLN A 106 -4.18 -13.80 7.52
C GLN A 106 -4.42 -12.59 8.44
N ALA A 107 -4.99 -11.52 7.90
CA ALA A 107 -5.17 -10.28 8.63
C ALA A 107 -6.31 -9.43 8.06
N GLU A 108 -6.88 -8.57 8.91
CA GLU A 108 -7.74 -7.46 8.54
C GLU A 108 -7.02 -6.15 8.87
N ILE A 109 -7.05 -5.20 7.93
CA ILE A 109 -6.31 -3.94 8.05
C ILE A 109 -7.28 -2.80 7.74
N PRO A 110 -8.14 -2.42 8.70
CA PRO A 110 -8.90 -1.19 8.61
C PRO A 110 -7.96 0.01 8.81
N ARG A 111 -8.14 1.05 8.00
CA ARG A 111 -7.30 2.25 8.09
C ARG A 111 -8.00 3.48 7.52
N ARG A 112 -7.58 4.64 8.01
CA ARG A 112 -7.80 5.93 7.38
C ARG A 112 -6.60 6.25 6.52
N ARG A 113 -6.82 6.77 5.33
CA ARG A 113 -5.78 7.06 4.35
C ARG A 113 -5.98 8.43 3.74
N GLN A 114 -4.89 9.16 3.57
CA GLN A 114 -4.79 10.27 2.65
C GLN A 114 -3.83 9.92 1.52
N SER A 115 -4.00 10.55 0.38
CA SER A 115 -3.12 10.34 -0.77
C SER A 115 -2.75 11.65 -1.43
N LEU A 116 -1.51 11.70 -1.87
CA LEU A 116 -0.93 12.75 -2.68
C LEU A 116 -0.40 12.12 -3.97
N GLU A 117 -0.74 12.68 -5.11
CA GLU A 117 -0.19 12.27 -6.40
C GLU A 117 0.88 13.28 -6.83
N ILE A 118 2.16 12.89 -6.77
CA ILE A 118 3.27 13.71 -7.24
C ILE A 118 3.25 13.78 -8.78
N ASN A 119 3.02 12.64 -9.40
CA ASN A 119 2.83 12.51 -10.85
C ASN A 119 2.08 11.20 -11.17
N LYS A 120 1.80 10.94 -12.45
CA LYS A 120 1.04 9.75 -12.89
C LYS A 120 1.58 8.41 -12.36
N ASN A 121 2.88 8.35 -12.07
CA ASN A 121 3.56 7.12 -11.66
C ASN A 121 3.96 7.10 -10.18
N THR A 122 3.80 8.22 -9.46
CA THR A 122 4.27 8.34 -8.07
C THR A 122 3.18 8.84 -7.16
N ARG A 123 2.89 8.05 -6.11
CA ARG A 123 1.90 8.38 -5.09
C ARG A 123 2.50 8.23 -3.70
N VAL A 124 2.12 9.16 -2.84
CA VAL A 124 2.44 9.15 -1.42
C VAL A 124 1.15 8.97 -0.64
N TYR A 125 1.21 8.19 0.41
CA TYR A 125 0.08 7.96 1.30
C TYR A 125 0.51 8.20 2.73
N ILE A 126 -0.42 8.75 3.52
CA ILE A 126 -0.39 8.68 4.98
C ILE A 126 -1.46 7.69 5.40
N ASP A 127 -1.06 6.65 6.14
CA ASP A 127 -1.92 5.59 6.64
C ASP A 127 -1.99 5.65 8.16
N GLN A 128 -3.19 5.79 8.71
CA GLN A 128 -3.50 5.55 10.10
C GLN A 128 -4.21 4.20 10.19
N ILE A 129 -3.51 3.20 10.70
CA ILE A 129 -4.02 1.83 10.84
C ILE A 129 -4.67 1.71 12.20
N ASP A 130 -5.89 1.17 12.25
CA ASP A 130 -6.57 0.89 13.50
C ASP A 130 -5.70 -0.06 14.36
N ASN A 131 -5.69 0.19 15.67
CA ASN A 131 -4.85 -0.51 16.66
C ASN A 131 -3.33 -0.25 16.57
N GLN A 132 -2.87 0.64 15.71
CA GLN A 132 -1.50 1.15 15.72
C GLN A 132 -1.48 2.56 16.30
N LYS A 133 -0.43 2.87 17.08
CA LYS A 133 -0.28 4.20 17.71
C LYS A 133 0.31 5.22 16.75
N GLU A 134 1.16 4.75 15.85
CA GLU A 134 1.88 5.58 14.91
C GLU A 134 1.17 5.64 13.57
N ASP A 135 1.27 6.77 12.91
CA ASP A 135 0.95 6.92 11.49
C ASP A 135 2.09 6.36 10.63
N PHE A 136 1.77 6.05 9.39
CA PHE A 136 2.74 5.50 8.44
C PHE A 136 2.76 6.33 7.17
N VAL A 137 3.95 6.62 6.66
CA VAL A 137 4.11 7.11 5.29
C VAL A 137 4.41 5.94 4.35
N LYS A 138 3.78 5.96 3.20
CA LYS A 138 4.02 4.98 2.14
C LYS A 138 4.20 5.70 0.81
N ILE A 139 5.28 5.37 0.09
CA ILE A 139 5.54 5.88 -1.25
C ILE A 139 5.46 4.71 -2.23
N GLU A 140 4.69 4.88 -3.28
CA GLU A 140 4.57 3.91 -4.38
C GLU A 140 5.04 4.55 -5.69
N ILE A 141 6.02 3.92 -6.33
CA ILE A 141 6.47 4.30 -7.68
C ILE A 141 6.11 3.17 -8.63
N THR A 142 5.23 3.45 -9.57
CA THR A 142 4.87 2.53 -10.66
C THR A 142 5.93 2.62 -11.74
N LEU A 143 6.48 1.48 -12.12
CA LEU A 143 7.45 1.38 -13.21
C LEU A 143 6.71 1.20 -14.53
N ASP A 144 7.09 1.96 -15.52
CA ASP A 144 6.66 1.73 -16.90
C ASP A 144 7.21 0.37 -17.40
N ASP A 145 6.63 -0.20 -18.47
CA ASP A 145 6.94 -1.57 -18.91
C ASP A 145 8.42 -1.77 -19.22
N ASN A 146 9.08 -0.78 -19.80
CA ASN A 146 10.49 -0.80 -20.18
C ASN A 146 11.41 -0.16 -19.13
N GLU A 147 10.86 0.38 -18.04
CA GLU A 147 11.67 1.06 -17.01
C GLU A 147 12.47 0.06 -16.19
N LYS A 148 13.77 0.32 -16.03
CA LYS A 148 14.66 -0.49 -15.20
C LYS A 148 14.42 -0.23 -13.72
N VAL A 149 14.48 -1.26 -12.91
CA VAL A 149 14.27 -1.16 -11.45
C VAL A 149 15.22 -0.13 -10.81
N GLY A 150 16.48 -0.08 -11.25
CA GLY A 150 17.45 0.90 -10.74
C GLY A 150 17.07 2.37 -11.01
N GLU A 151 16.34 2.64 -12.08
CA GLU A 151 15.83 3.99 -12.35
C GLU A 151 14.70 4.37 -11.36
N GLY A 152 13.78 3.45 -11.13
CA GLY A 152 12.74 3.65 -10.13
C GLY A 152 13.30 3.77 -8.70
N GLN A 153 14.36 3.03 -8.38
CA GLN A 153 15.05 3.16 -7.09
C GLN A 153 15.70 4.54 -6.93
N ARG A 154 16.35 5.07 -7.97
CA ARG A 154 16.92 6.44 -7.94
C ARG A 154 15.84 7.51 -7.77
N LYS A 155 14.68 7.35 -8.44
CA LYS A 155 13.54 8.25 -8.24
C LYS A 155 13.07 8.22 -6.77
N LEU A 156 12.96 7.02 -6.18
CA LEU A 156 12.60 6.87 -4.77
C LEU A 156 13.61 7.59 -3.87
N GLU A 157 14.90 7.41 -4.11
CA GLU A 157 15.96 8.07 -3.32
C GLU A 157 15.86 9.60 -3.37
N GLY A 158 15.58 10.16 -4.55
CA GLY A 158 15.35 11.60 -4.70
C GLY A 158 14.16 12.09 -3.86
N ILE A 159 13.03 11.37 -3.93
CA ILE A 159 11.83 11.71 -3.16
C ILE A 159 12.09 11.57 -1.64
N LEU A 160 12.78 10.51 -1.21
CA LEU A 160 13.11 10.35 0.21
C LEU A 160 13.96 11.52 0.72
N ALA A 161 14.98 11.94 -0.05
CA ALA A 161 15.84 13.06 0.30
C ALA A 161 15.04 14.39 0.39
N GLU A 162 14.17 14.65 -0.60
CA GLU A 162 13.31 15.84 -0.63
C GLU A 162 12.36 15.86 0.58
N PHE A 163 11.78 14.72 0.94
CA PHE A 163 10.83 14.60 2.04
C PHE A 163 11.49 14.44 3.41
N GLY A 164 12.83 14.34 3.47
CA GLY A 164 13.58 14.15 4.71
C GLY A 164 13.38 12.77 5.33
N LEU A 165 13.06 11.78 4.52
CA LEU A 165 12.94 10.38 4.91
C LEU A 165 14.24 9.65 4.60
N THR A 166 14.54 8.58 5.35
CA THR A 166 15.75 7.80 5.13
C THR A 166 15.44 6.36 4.74
N LYS A 167 16.34 5.73 4.00
CA LYS A 167 16.20 4.30 3.66
C LYS A 167 16.26 3.40 4.89
N ASN A 168 16.99 3.81 5.93
CA ASN A 168 17.18 3.01 7.14
C ASN A 168 15.90 2.89 7.98
N GLU A 169 14.96 3.81 7.81
CA GLU A 169 13.64 3.80 8.46
C GLU A 169 12.63 2.91 7.73
N ARG A 170 13.03 2.32 6.62
CA ARG A 170 12.13 1.46 5.83
C ARG A 170 11.68 0.25 6.63
N LEU A 171 10.36 0.12 6.78
CA LEU A 171 9.74 -1.07 7.33
C LEU A 171 9.91 -2.25 6.35
N LYS A 172 10.42 -3.36 6.87
CA LYS A 172 10.52 -4.63 6.14
C LYS A 172 9.19 -5.38 6.15
N GLU A 173 8.46 -5.26 7.26
CA GLU A 173 7.17 -5.90 7.48
C GLU A 173 6.09 -5.30 6.60
N THR A 174 5.11 -6.11 6.23
CA THR A 174 3.88 -5.61 5.60
C THR A 174 2.89 -5.17 6.69
N TYR A 175 1.87 -4.41 6.32
CA TYR A 175 0.81 -4.07 7.27
C TYR A 175 0.05 -5.30 7.81
N ALA A 176 0.05 -6.41 7.07
CA ALA A 176 -0.54 -7.67 7.55
C ALA A 176 0.32 -8.37 8.62
N ASP A 177 1.60 -8.05 8.67
CA ASP A 177 2.52 -8.58 9.68
C ASP A 177 2.49 -7.72 10.96
N LEU A 178 1.90 -6.51 10.89
CA LEU A 178 1.72 -5.56 12.01
C LEU A 178 0.31 -5.63 12.63
N ALA A 179 -0.65 -6.30 11.96
CA ALA A 179 -2.06 -6.37 12.36
C ALA A 179 -2.36 -7.43 13.41
#